data_9beaa5a2a4402d4551d3e09f3e38a3a0
#
_entry.id   9beaa5a2a4402d4551d3e09f3e38a3a0
#
_cell.length_a   1.000
_cell.length_b   1.000
_cell.length_c   1.000
_cell.angle_alpha   90.00
_cell.angle_beta   90.00
_cell.angle_gamma   90.00
#
_symmetry.space_group_name_H-M   'P 1'
#
loop_
_entity.id
_entity.type
_entity.pdbx_description
1 polymer ?
#
loop_
_entity_poly.entity_id
_entity_poly.type
_entity_poly.pdbx_seq_one_letter_code
_entity_poly.pdbx_strand_id
1 'polypeptide(L)'
;MTKSSGTILDGDSRPEGSGAGTGPRDGCGKLLLLQAELDGELDAAQAAALAEHRAGCLVCQRNEALLAATRRALRGATYHRAAPELLRTVASRIGPDRAPPPGRMRMPWQGLAGFGAGAALAAALLLTLLPVGRPDLVAALVDDHVRALQPGHLLDVVSTNQHTVKPWFDGRLDFAPPVKDLAAAGFPLIGGRLDYVHGRSAAVLVYSRGKHLVELFVWPASGAAGEPARAIHDGYNVLHWTAGGMSLSAVSDLDPAGLDEFVRDWRQTP
;
A
#
# COMPACT_ATOMS: atom_id res chain seq x y z
N MET A 1 -55.19 -4.21 56.00
CA MET A 1 -55.76 -2.88 55.76
C MET A 1 -54.51 -1.97 55.36
N THR A 2 -54.32 -1.50 54.22
CA THR A 2 -55.10 -0.97 53.13
C THR A 2 -54.32 -1.18 51.82
N LYS A 3 -55.01 -1.59 50.76
CA LYS A 3 -54.59 -1.64 49.37
C LYS A 3 -54.25 -0.19 48.89
N SER A 4 -53.22 -0.06 48.07
CA SER A 4 -53.26 0.95 47.03
C SER A 4 -52.61 0.41 45.77
N SER A 5 -53.41 0.35 44.73
CA SER A 5 -53.08 0.10 43.33
C SER A 5 -52.30 1.26 42.77
N GLY A 6 -51.26 0.98 41.99
CA GLY A 6 -50.52 1.94 41.19
C GLY A 6 -50.27 1.39 39.82
N THR A 7 -50.91 1.96 38.90
CA THR A 7 -51.03 1.87 37.46
C THR A 7 -49.75 1.53 36.71
N ILE A 8 -49.87 0.55 35.83
CA ILE A 8 -48.97 0.22 34.73
C ILE A 8 -49.18 1.32 33.68
N LEU A 9 -48.14 2.02 33.29
CA LEU A 9 -48.10 2.83 32.09
C LEU A 9 -47.20 2.13 31.05
N ASP A 10 -47.90 1.73 30.01
CA ASP A 10 -47.36 1.25 28.76
C ASP A 10 -46.51 2.28 28.04
N GLY A 11 -45.52 1.77 27.33
CA GLY A 11 -45.18 2.27 25.99
C GLY A 11 -44.20 3.39 25.95
N ASP A 12 -42.89 3.08 25.94
CA ASP A 12 -41.92 3.92 25.23
C ASP A 12 -41.19 3.07 24.20
N SER A 13 -41.78 3.08 23.00
CA SER A 13 -41.18 2.57 21.77
C SER A 13 -40.09 3.58 21.35
N ARG A 14 -38.85 3.33 21.75
CA ARG A 14 -37.70 4.02 21.18
C ARG A 14 -37.49 3.53 19.76
N PRO A 15 -37.40 4.40 18.75
CA PRO A 15 -36.94 4.01 17.44
C PRO A 15 -35.44 3.67 17.51
N GLU A 16 -35.10 2.50 17.01
CA GLU A 16 -33.72 2.08 16.79
C GLU A 16 -33.00 3.12 15.91
N GLY A 17 -32.20 3.94 16.55
CA GLY A 17 -31.34 4.91 15.91
C GLY A 17 -30.19 4.20 15.19
N SER A 18 -30.26 4.27 13.89
CA SER A 18 -29.19 4.11 12.91
C SER A 18 -27.82 4.46 13.48
N GLY A 19 -26.85 3.53 13.32
CA GLY A 19 -25.48 3.65 13.77
C GLY A 19 -24.81 4.93 13.32
N ALA A 20 -24.49 5.78 14.28
CA ALA A 20 -23.64 6.93 14.10
C ALA A 20 -22.19 6.48 14.02
N GLY A 21 -21.66 6.35 12.80
CA GLY A 21 -20.23 6.33 12.55
C GLY A 21 -19.62 7.65 13.04
N THR A 22 -18.72 7.57 13.98
CA THR A 22 -17.88 8.68 14.44
C THR A 22 -16.84 9.02 13.37
N GLY A 23 -17.27 9.67 12.28
CA GLY A 23 -16.38 10.34 11.33
C GLY A 23 -16.15 11.79 11.76
N PRO A 24 -15.07 12.43 11.33
CA PRO A 24 -14.69 13.75 11.78
C PRO A 24 -15.76 14.79 11.38
N ARG A 25 -16.09 15.65 12.30
CA ARG A 25 -16.87 16.90 12.44
C ARG A 25 -17.55 17.58 11.22
N ASP A 26 -17.66 16.95 10.10
CA ASP A 26 -18.16 17.46 8.82
C ASP A 26 -19.66 17.21 8.59
N GLY A 27 -20.33 16.53 9.49
CA GLY A 27 -21.80 16.40 9.58
C GLY A 27 -22.56 15.89 8.35
N CYS A 28 -21.92 15.81 7.17
CA CYS A 28 -22.57 15.48 5.90
C CYS A 28 -21.88 14.35 5.11
N GLY A 29 -20.61 13.99 5.43
CA GLY A 29 -19.86 12.90 4.76
C GLY A 29 -19.51 13.14 3.28
N LYS A 30 -19.73 14.34 2.73
CA LYS A 30 -19.46 14.68 1.32
C LYS A 30 -18.14 15.44 1.10
N LEU A 31 -17.32 15.61 2.14
CA LEU A 31 -16.10 16.42 2.06
C LEU A 31 -15.12 15.91 0.99
N LEU A 32 -14.94 14.61 0.89
CA LEU A 32 -14.05 14.01 -0.13
C LEU A 32 -14.54 14.28 -1.56
N LEU A 33 -15.86 14.26 -1.78
CA LEU A 33 -16.41 14.60 -3.10
C LEU A 33 -16.21 16.08 -3.44
N LEU A 34 -16.30 16.99 -2.45
CA LEU A 34 -16.00 18.42 -2.66
C LEU A 34 -14.52 18.63 -2.99
N GLN A 35 -13.62 17.85 -2.40
CA GLN A 35 -12.18 17.88 -2.74
C GLN A 35 -11.95 17.38 -4.16
N ALA A 36 -12.53 16.22 -4.52
CA ALA A 36 -12.42 15.64 -5.86
C ALA A 36 -13.01 16.58 -6.94
N GLU A 37 -14.13 17.30 -6.66
CA GLU A 37 -14.67 18.33 -7.55
C GLU A 37 -13.66 19.46 -7.76
N LEU A 38 -13.03 19.93 -6.68
CA LEU A 38 -12.05 21.01 -6.75
C LEU A 38 -10.81 20.62 -7.57
N ASP A 39 -10.43 19.35 -7.53
CA ASP A 39 -9.27 18.79 -8.24
C ASP A 39 -9.63 18.35 -9.68
N GLY A 40 -10.91 18.37 -10.04
CA GLY A 40 -11.39 18.00 -11.38
C GLY A 40 -11.44 16.48 -11.62
N GLU A 41 -11.55 15.69 -10.55
CA GLU A 41 -11.54 14.23 -10.59
C GLU A 41 -12.96 13.60 -10.66
N LEU A 42 -14.03 14.41 -10.55
CA LEU A 42 -15.39 13.90 -10.68
C LEU A 42 -15.83 13.79 -12.13
N ASP A 43 -16.56 12.72 -12.42
CA ASP A 43 -17.30 12.64 -13.67
C ASP A 43 -18.53 13.59 -13.67
N ALA A 44 -19.12 13.79 -14.85
CA ALA A 44 -20.24 14.73 -15.01
C ALA A 44 -21.49 14.36 -14.18
N ALA A 45 -21.77 13.08 -13.99
CA ALA A 45 -22.92 12.61 -13.21
C ALA A 45 -22.70 12.85 -11.71
N GLN A 46 -21.50 12.54 -11.22
CA GLN A 46 -21.10 12.78 -9.82
C GLN A 46 -21.09 14.26 -9.49
N ALA A 47 -20.56 15.10 -10.40
CA ALA A 47 -20.54 16.54 -10.22
C ALA A 47 -21.97 17.14 -10.17
N ALA A 48 -22.88 16.67 -11.04
CA ALA A 48 -24.27 17.09 -11.03
C ALA A 48 -25.00 16.70 -9.71
N ALA A 49 -24.84 15.47 -9.27
CA ALA A 49 -25.42 14.99 -8.01
C ALA A 49 -24.87 15.73 -6.77
N LEU A 50 -23.57 16.07 -6.79
CA LEU A 50 -22.96 16.87 -5.73
C LEU A 50 -23.46 18.31 -5.74
N ALA A 51 -23.64 18.92 -6.91
CA ALA A 51 -24.19 20.26 -7.06
C ALA A 51 -25.62 20.34 -6.54
N GLU A 52 -26.47 19.38 -6.86
CA GLU A 52 -27.85 19.29 -6.36
C GLU A 52 -27.87 19.18 -4.82
N HIS A 53 -27.07 18.27 -4.25
CA HIS A 53 -26.95 18.14 -2.80
C HIS A 53 -26.45 19.45 -2.15
N ARG A 54 -25.48 20.12 -2.74
CA ARG A 54 -24.88 21.35 -2.23
C ARG A 54 -25.90 22.51 -2.17
N ALA A 55 -26.81 22.55 -3.10
CA ALA A 55 -27.87 23.58 -3.11
C ALA A 55 -28.72 23.58 -1.82
N GLY A 56 -28.90 22.39 -1.19
CA GLY A 56 -29.69 22.23 0.03
C GLY A 56 -28.86 22.04 1.32
N CYS A 57 -27.53 21.96 1.25
CA CYS A 57 -26.70 21.59 2.41
C CYS A 57 -25.73 22.69 2.83
N LEU A 58 -26.04 23.38 3.95
CA LEU A 58 -25.20 24.46 4.48
C LEU A 58 -23.79 24.00 4.89
N VAL A 59 -23.63 22.73 5.29
CA VAL A 59 -22.33 22.16 5.63
C VAL A 59 -21.43 22.06 4.40
N CYS A 60 -21.97 21.57 3.28
CA CYS A 60 -21.24 21.48 2.02
C CYS A 60 -20.90 22.86 1.45
N GLN A 61 -21.80 23.82 1.53
CA GLN A 61 -21.55 25.22 1.11
C GLN A 61 -20.41 25.85 1.92
N ARG A 62 -20.42 25.65 3.23
CA ARG A 62 -19.32 26.12 4.11
C ARG A 62 -17.98 25.48 3.80
N ASN A 63 -17.98 24.17 3.61
CA ASN A 63 -16.74 23.41 3.29
C ASN A 63 -16.19 23.80 1.91
N GLU A 64 -17.04 24.00 0.91
CA GLU A 64 -16.63 24.51 -0.41
C GLU A 64 -15.99 25.90 -0.29
N ALA A 65 -16.63 26.83 0.45
CA ALA A 65 -16.08 28.16 0.67
C ALA A 65 -14.70 28.12 1.35
N LEU A 66 -14.53 27.22 2.34
CA LEU A 66 -13.26 27.01 3.03
C LEU A 66 -12.18 26.45 2.08
N LEU A 67 -12.50 25.42 1.30
CA LEU A 67 -11.60 24.83 0.31
C LEU A 67 -11.17 25.83 -0.75
N ALA A 68 -12.15 26.62 -1.27
CA ALA A 68 -11.86 27.68 -2.25
C ALA A 68 -10.98 28.80 -1.66
N ALA A 69 -11.18 29.15 -0.39
CA ALA A 69 -10.33 30.13 0.30
C ALA A 69 -8.90 29.60 0.49
N THR A 70 -8.75 28.36 0.90
CA THR A 70 -7.45 27.67 1.04
C THR A 70 -6.70 27.63 -0.30
N ARG A 71 -7.39 27.26 -1.37
CA ARG A 71 -6.80 27.22 -2.73
C ARG A 71 -6.34 28.63 -3.18
N ARG A 72 -7.12 29.68 -2.88
CA ARG A 72 -6.71 31.07 -3.19
C ARG A 72 -5.49 31.48 -2.39
N ALA A 73 -5.46 31.17 -1.09
CA ALA A 73 -4.31 31.47 -0.22
C ALA A 73 -3.03 30.78 -0.70
N LEU A 74 -3.13 29.50 -1.07
CA LEU A 74 -1.99 28.74 -1.61
C LEU A 74 -1.50 29.31 -2.96
N ARG A 75 -2.41 29.70 -3.86
CA ARG A 75 -2.04 30.33 -5.13
C ARG A 75 -1.40 31.72 -4.98
N GLY A 76 -1.73 32.43 -3.90
CA GLY A 76 -1.12 33.72 -3.57
C GLY A 76 0.17 33.62 -2.76
N ALA A 77 0.55 32.41 -2.32
CA ALA A 77 1.77 32.22 -1.55
C ALA A 77 3.03 32.40 -2.44
N THR A 78 4.11 32.90 -1.81
CA THR A 78 5.38 33.04 -2.49
C THR A 78 5.96 31.67 -2.78
N TYR A 79 5.95 31.25 -4.03
CA TYR A 79 6.60 30.03 -4.48
C TYR A 79 8.10 30.24 -4.66
N HIS A 80 8.89 29.39 -4.03
CA HIS A 80 10.31 29.31 -4.35
C HIS A 80 10.48 28.70 -5.74
N ARG A 81 11.04 29.45 -6.65
CA ARG A 81 11.39 28.91 -7.98
C ARG A 81 12.56 27.95 -7.85
N ALA A 82 12.41 26.78 -8.44
CA ALA A 82 13.50 25.83 -8.53
C ALA A 82 14.69 26.44 -9.27
N ALA A 83 15.91 26.13 -8.82
CA ALA A 83 17.13 26.58 -9.48
C ALA A 83 17.13 26.11 -10.95
N PRO A 84 17.61 26.95 -11.91
CA PRO A 84 17.62 26.57 -13.33
C PRO A 84 18.38 25.27 -13.62
N GLU A 85 19.38 24.93 -12.81
CA GLU A 85 20.14 23.68 -12.89
C GLU A 85 19.28 22.48 -12.58
N LEU A 86 18.43 22.56 -11.54
CA LEU A 86 17.50 21.51 -11.17
C LEU A 86 16.47 21.26 -12.27
N LEU A 87 15.92 22.35 -12.85
CA LEU A 87 14.96 22.25 -13.95
C LEU A 87 15.58 21.56 -15.17
N ARG A 88 16.83 21.92 -15.51
CA ARG A 88 17.57 21.28 -16.61
C ARG A 88 17.84 19.80 -16.33
N THR A 89 18.22 19.45 -15.11
CA THR A 89 18.47 18.07 -14.70
C THR A 89 17.19 17.22 -14.75
N VAL A 90 16.08 17.75 -14.28
CA VAL A 90 14.78 17.07 -14.35
C VAL A 90 14.34 16.92 -15.80
N ALA A 91 14.40 17.99 -16.60
CA ALA A 91 14.04 17.94 -18.01
C ALA A 91 14.88 16.93 -18.81
N SER A 92 16.17 16.81 -18.51
CA SER A 92 17.05 15.82 -19.17
C SER A 92 16.75 14.37 -18.76
N ARG A 93 16.15 14.14 -17.58
CA ARG A 93 15.74 12.80 -17.11
C ARG A 93 14.35 12.36 -17.57
N ILE A 94 13.46 13.33 -17.77
CA ILE A 94 12.08 13.04 -18.22
C ILE A 94 12.03 12.83 -19.74
N GLY A 95 13.09 13.32 -20.47
CA GLY A 95 13.16 13.28 -21.92
C GLY A 95 12.26 14.33 -22.60
N PRO A 96 12.62 14.83 -23.75
CA PRO A 96 11.79 15.77 -24.48
C PRO A 96 10.65 15.02 -25.17
N ASP A 97 9.45 15.20 -24.70
CA ASP A 97 8.24 14.66 -25.34
C ASP A 97 7.90 15.30 -26.70
N ARG A 98 8.74 16.18 -27.19
CA ARG A 98 8.61 16.75 -28.53
C ARG A 98 9.99 17.14 -29.12
N ALA A 99 10.41 16.35 -30.06
CA ALA A 99 11.45 16.82 -31.01
C ALA A 99 10.92 18.05 -31.77
N PRO A 100 11.71 19.13 -31.94
CA PRO A 100 11.34 20.21 -32.80
C PRO A 100 11.19 19.68 -34.25
N PRO A 101 10.27 20.26 -35.08
CA PRO A 101 10.08 19.78 -36.44
C PRO A 101 11.43 19.87 -37.20
N PRO A 102 11.78 18.84 -37.97
CA PRO A 102 13.06 18.80 -38.65
C PRO A 102 13.12 19.93 -39.66
N GLY A 103 14.00 20.93 -39.42
CA GLY A 103 14.45 21.82 -40.45
C GLY A 103 15.02 20.95 -41.56
N ARG A 104 14.53 21.15 -42.81
CA ARG A 104 14.99 20.43 -44.00
C ARG A 104 16.47 20.74 -44.30
N MET A 105 17.38 20.11 -43.56
CA MET A 105 18.79 20.09 -43.91
C MET A 105 18.96 18.96 -44.94
N ARG A 106 19.17 19.31 -46.20
CA ARG A 106 19.52 18.37 -47.27
C ARG A 106 20.91 17.82 -47.00
N MET A 107 20.97 16.68 -46.35
CA MET A 107 22.19 15.93 -46.09
C MET A 107 22.40 14.87 -47.16
N PRO A 108 23.61 14.73 -47.75
CA PRO A 108 23.86 13.76 -48.81
C PRO A 108 23.76 12.35 -48.29
N TRP A 109 22.89 11.56 -48.86
CA TRP A 109 22.44 10.23 -48.43
C TRP A 109 23.51 9.12 -48.52
N GLN A 110 24.70 9.37 -48.98
CA GLN A 110 25.70 8.33 -49.24
C GLN A 110 26.63 8.01 -48.06
N GLY A 111 26.58 8.75 -46.94
CA GLY A 111 27.42 8.50 -45.76
C GLY A 111 26.71 7.84 -44.55
N LEU A 112 25.39 7.69 -44.56
CA LEU A 112 24.63 7.33 -43.37
C LEU A 112 24.31 5.84 -43.19
N ALA A 113 24.47 5.01 -44.22
CA ALA A 113 24.14 3.56 -44.10
C ALA A 113 25.07 2.78 -43.16
N GLY A 114 26.31 3.24 -42.96
CA GLY A 114 27.27 2.60 -42.06
C GLY A 114 27.14 3.03 -40.61
N PHE A 115 26.74 4.30 -40.36
CA PHE A 115 26.63 4.84 -39.00
C PHE A 115 25.34 4.40 -38.30
N GLY A 116 24.22 4.25 -39.03
CA GLY A 116 22.95 3.82 -38.50
C GLY A 116 22.94 2.36 -37.98
N ALA A 117 23.62 1.47 -38.72
CA ALA A 117 23.73 0.08 -38.29
C ALA A 117 24.64 -0.09 -37.05
N GLY A 118 25.73 0.64 -36.97
CA GLY A 118 26.62 0.61 -35.80
C GLY A 118 25.99 1.20 -34.54
N ALA A 119 25.25 2.31 -34.67
CA ALA A 119 24.53 2.91 -33.54
C ALA A 119 23.36 2.05 -33.06
N ALA A 120 22.62 1.37 -33.95
CA ALA A 120 21.57 0.46 -33.60
C ALA A 120 22.11 -0.81 -32.91
N LEU A 121 23.24 -1.35 -33.38
CA LEU A 121 23.91 -2.48 -32.71
C LEU A 121 24.46 -2.08 -31.32
N ALA A 122 25.06 -0.91 -31.20
CA ALA A 122 25.56 -0.40 -29.93
C ALA A 122 24.42 -0.10 -28.94
N ALA A 123 23.30 0.43 -29.39
CA ALA A 123 22.11 0.65 -28.57
C ALA A 123 21.45 -0.66 -28.16
N ALA A 124 21.34 -1.65 -29.05
CA ALA A 124 20.85 -2.98 -28.74
C ALA A 124 21.77 -3.69 -27.74
N LEU A 125 23.09 -3.60 -27.92
CA LEU A 125 24.06 -4.15 -26.98
C LEU A 125 24.04 -3.45 -25.63
N LEU A 126 23.87 -2.13 -25.59
CA LEU A 126 23.73 -1.35 -24.37
C LEU A 126 22.43 -1.70 -23.61
N LEU A 127 21.33 -1.89 -24.34
CA LEU A 127 20.03 -2.33 -23.76
C LEU A 127 20.09 -3.77 -23.23
N THR A 128 20.91 -4.64 -23.81
CA THR A 128 21.10 -6.02 -23.29
C THR A 128 22.12 -6.08 -22.16
N LEU A 129 23.03 -5.11 -22.07
CA LEU A 129 24.05 -5.02 -21.01
C LEU A 129 23.58 -4.15 -19.82
N LEU A 130 22.56 -3.32 -19.98
CA LEU A 130 21.90 -2.71 -18.82
C LEU A 130 21.19 -3.85 -18.07
N PRO A 131 21.61 -4.16 -16.83
CA PRO A 131 20.80 -5.03 -16.02
C PRO A 131 19.44 -4.33 -15.86
N VAL A 132 18.42 -4.82 -16.56
CA VAL A 132 17.03 -4.56 -16.14
C VAL A 132 16.92 -5.32 -14.81
N GLY A 133 17.44 -4.68 -13.77
CA GLY A 133 17.44 -5.22 -12.43
C GLY A 133 15.97 -5.40 -12.07
N ARG A 134 15.52 -6.65 -12.07
CA ARG A 134 14.36 -6.98 -11.26
C ARG A 134 14.73 -6.48 -9.87
N PRO A 135 13.90 -5.64 -9.24
CA PRO A 135 14.18 -5.21 -7.88
C PRO A 135 14.52 -6.47 -7.07
N ASP A 136 15.58 -6.42 -6.29
CA ASP A 136 15.98 -7.56 -5.46
C ASP A 136 14.81 -7.86 -4.51
N LEU A 137 14.31 -9.09 -4.55
CA LEU A 137 13.19 -9.50 -3.70
C LEU A 137 13.50 -9.24 -2.22
N VAL A 138 14.74 -9.50 -1.81
CA VAL A 138 15.18 -9.30 -0.43
C VAL A 138 15.11 -7.82 -0.05
N ALA A 139 15.61 -6.93 -0.90
CA ALA A 139 15.53 -5.49 -0.68
C ALA A 139 14.06 -5.03 -0.60
N ALA A 140 13.20 -5.48 -1.52
CA ALA A 140 11.78 -5.12 -1.52
C ALA A 140 11.05 -5.58 -0.25
N LEU A 141 11.35 -6.79 0.25
CA LEU A 141 10.76 -7.31 1.49
C LEU A 141 11.21 -6.52 2.72
N VAL A 142 12.48 -6.12 2.77
CA VAL A 142 13.01 -5.31 3.88
C VAL A 142 12.43 -3.89 3.82
N ASP A 143 12.35 -3.27 2.64
CA ASP A 143 11.71 -1.96 2.46
C ASP A 143 10.25 -1.96 2.92
N ASP A 144 9.50 -3.04 2.62
CA ASP A 144 8.11 -3.20 3.05
C ASP A 144 8.03 -3.38 4.57
N HIS A 145 8.90 -4.20 5.16
CA HIS A 145 8.99 -4.37 6.60
C HIS A 145 9.26 -3.03 7.31
N VAL A 146 10.26 -2.27 6.87
CA VAL A 146 10.59 -0.96 7.44
C VAL A 146 9.44 0.03 7.29
N ARG A 147 8.73 0.01 6.17
CA ARG A 147 7.54 0.84 5.95
C ARG A 147 6.41 0.47 6.91
N ALA A 148 6.20 -0.82 7.15
CA ALA A 148 5.17 -1.33 8.05
C ALA A 148 5.41 -0.93 9.51
N LEU A 149 6.67 -0.73 9.93
CA LEU A 149 7.00 -0.24 11.27
C LEU A 149 6.56 1.22 11.50
N GLN A 150 6.17 1.96 10.46
CA GLN A 150 5.62 3.30 10.62
C GLN A 150 4.23 3.24 11.29
N PRO A 151 3.85 4.28 12.06
CA PRO A 151 2.57 4.31 12.75
C PRO A 151 1.37 4.07 11.82
N GLY A 152 0.52 3.11 12.18
CA GLY A 152 -0.71 2.81 11.44
C GLY A 152 -0.56 1.89 10.23
N HIS A 153 0.64 1.34 9.95
CA HIS A 153 0.88 0.51 8.76
C HIS A 153 1.15 -0.98 9.06
N LEU A 154 1.31 -1.34 10.34
CA LEU A 154 1.74 -2.68 10.71
C LEU A 154 0.66 -3.75 10.50
N LEU A 155 -0.60 -3.45 10.81
CA LEU A 155 -1.69 -4.41 10.85
C LEU A 155 -2.98 -3.85 10.26
N ASP A 156 -3.61 -4.60 9.37
CA ASP A 156 -4.99 -4.35 8.90
C ASP A 156 -6.00 -5.12 9.77
N VAL A 157 -5.61 -6.28 10.27
CA VAL A 157 -6.37 -7.05 11.24
C VAL A 157 -5.54 -7.29 12.50
N VAL A 158 -6.04 -6.84 13.64
CA VAL A 158 -5.39 -7.01 14.95
C VAL A 158 -6.05 -8.18 15.65
N SER A 159 -5.33 -9.30 15.80
CA SER A 159 -5.82 -10.46 16.54
C SER A 159 -4.67 -11.44 16.83
N THR A 160 -4.67 -12.00 18.02
CA THR A 160 -3.75 -13.11 18.38
C THR A 160 -4.33 -14.48 17.99
N ASN A 161 -5.57 -14.53 17.52
CA ASN A 161 -6.26 -15.77 17.19
C ASN A 161 -6.18 -16.05 15.69
N GLN A 162 -5.54 -17.16 15.32
CA GLN A 162 -5.45 -17.61 13.93
C GLN A 162 -6.82 -17.82 13.27
N HIS A 163 -7.85 -18.18 14.06
CA HIS A 163 -9.22 -18.37 13.57
C HIS A 163 -9.93 -17.04 13.26
N THR A 164 -9.37 -15.92 13.65
CA THR A 164 -9.81 -14.58 13.25
C THR A 164 -8.98 -14.07 12.08
N VAL A 165 -7.65 -14.23 12.15
CA VAL A 165 -6.72 -13.69 11.12
C VAL A 165 -6.86 -14.44 9.80
N LYS A 166 -6.95 -15.77 9.82
CA LYS A 166 -7.06 -16.57 8.59
C LYS A 166 -8.32 -16.25 7.77
N PRO A 167 -9.55 -16.23 8.33
CA PRO A 167 -10.76 -15.87 7.58
C PRO A 167 -10.77 -14.41 7.12
N TRP A 168 -10.03 -13.53 7.79
CA TRP A 168 -9.96 -12.13 7.37
C TRP A 168 -9.37 -11.97 5.96
N PHE A 169 -8.49 -12.89 5.53
CA PHE A 169 -7.94 -12.90 4.18
C PHE A 169 -8.93 -13.44 3.11
N ASP A 170 -10.00 -14.13 3.53
CA ASP A 170 -10.98 -14.70 2.60
C ASP A 170 -11.67 -13.60 1.78
N GLY A 171 -11.72 -13.78 0.46
CA GLY A 171 -12.27 -12.80 -0.48
C GLY A 171 -11.40 -11.56 -0.72
N ARG A 172 -10.25 -11.44 -0.03
CA ARG A 172 -9.25 -10.37 -0.24
C ARG A 172 -8.05 -10.87 -1.04
N LEU A 173 -7.76 -12.15 -0.93
CA LEU A 173 -6.74 -12.85 -1.69
C LEU A 173 -7.37 -14.00 -2.47
N ASP A 174 -6.75 -14.40 -3.56
CA ASP A 174 -7.12 -15.56 -4.38
C ASP A 174 -6.54 -16.89 -3.84
N PHE A 175 -5.90 -16.85 -2.67
CA PHE A 175 -5.34 -17.99 -1.96
C PHE A 175 -5.57 -17.85 -0.45
N ALA A 176 -5.51 -18.97 0.27
CA ALA A 176 -5.63 -19.01 1.73
C ALA A 176 -4.23 -19.10 2.37
N PRO A 177 -3.74 -18.05 3.06
CA PRO A 177 -2.45 -18.11 3.73
C PRO A 177 -2.47 -19.09 4.91
N PRO A 178 -1.41 -19.87 5.13
CA PRO A 178 -1.28 -20.74 6.30
C PRO A 178 -0.98 -19.89 7.54
N VAL A 179 -1.99 -19.62 8.35
CA VAL A 179 -1.85 -18.90 9.63
C VAL A 179 -1.67 -19.92 10.75
N LYS A 180 -0.58 -19.83 11.49
CA LYS A 180 -0.23 -20.77 12.56
C LYS A 180 -0.09 -20.05 13.89
N ASP A 181 -0.48 -20.72 14.98
CA ASP A 181 -0.26 -20.25 16.35
C ASP A 181 1.10 -20.73 16.84
N LEU A 182 2.00 -19.80 17.10
CA LEU A 182 3.34 -20.06 17.62
C LEU A 182 3.55 -19.45 19.02
N ALA A 183 2.47 -19.13 19.74
CA ALA A 183 2.57 -18.51 21.06
C ALA A 183 3.32 -19.42 22.06
N ALA A 184 3.10 -20.73 22.02
CA ALA A 184 3.82 -21.70 22.83
C ALA A 184 5.33 -21.76 22.55
N ALA A 185 5.74 -21.41 21.34
CA ALA A 185 7.15 -21.32 20.92
C ALA A 185 7.75 -19.91 21.20
N GLY A 186 6.99 -19.02 21.83
CA GLY A 186 7.45 -17.67 22.14
C GLY A 186 7.32 -16.66 21.01
N PHE A 187 6.55 -17.00 19.95
CA PHE A 187 6.23 -16.12 18.83
C PHE A 187 4.71 -15.93 18.70
N PRO A 188 4.06 -15.21 19.63
CA PRO A 188 2.63 -14.96 19.50
C PRO A 188 2.31 -14.19 18.22
N LEU A 189 1.27 -14.63 17.50
CA LEU A 189 0.67 -13.88 16.40
C LEU A 189 0.07 -12.59 16.98
N ILE A 190 0.25 -11.45 16.30
CA ILE A 190 -0.38 -10.18 16.70
C ILE A 190 -1.36 -9.66 15.64
N GLY A 191 -1.35 -10.23 14.45
CA GLY A 191 -2.28 -9.89 13.39
C GLY A 191 -1.75 -10.16 11.98
N GLY A 192 -2.34 -9.49 11.02
CA GLY A 192 -1.93 -9.57 9.62
C GLY A 192 -2.33 -8.36 8.82
N ARG A 193 -1.78 -8.24 7.61
CA ARG A 193 -2.14 -7.22 6.63
C ARG A 193 -2.06 -7.77 5.21
N LEU A 194 -2.66 -7.05 4.28
CA LEU A 194 -2.40 -7.22 2.85
C LEU A 194 -1.19 -6.39 2.45
N ASP A 195 -0.41 -6.92 1.52
CA ASP A 195 0.69 -6.19 0.92
C ASP A 195 0.80 -6.49 -0.57
N TYR A 196 1.58 -5.68 -1.27
CA TYR A 196 1.85 -5.88 -2.69
C TYR A 196 3.35 -5.86 -2.95
N VAL A 197 3.94 -7.06 -2.95
CA VAL A 197 5.37 -7.23 -3.03
C VAL A 197 5.76 -7.80 -4.38
N HIS A 198 6.71 -7.16 -5.05
CA HIS A 198 7.32 -7.67 -6.28
C HIS A 198 6.31 -7.97 -7.40
N GLY A 199 5.26 -7.14 -7.52
CA GLY A 199 4.25 -7.27 -8.57
C GLY A 199 3.13 -8.26 -8.27
N ARG A 200 2.96 -8.71 -7.01
CA ARG A 200 1.93 -9.66 -6.60
C ARG A 200 1.36 -9.33 -5.22
N SER A 201 0.11 -9.71 -5.01
CA SER A 201 -0.51 -9.63 -3.69
C SER A 201 0.10 -10.67 -2.76
N ALA A 202 0.35 -10.26 -1.52
CA ALA A 202 0.89 -11.10 -0.46
C ALA A 202 0.06 -10.95 0.82
N ALA A 203 -0.08 -12.04 1.55
CA ALA A 203 -0.48 -11.98 2.95
C ALA A 203 0.75 -11.74 3.81
N VAL A 204 0.66 -10.84 4.78
CA VAL A 204 1.71 -10.64 5.79
C VAL A 204 1.14 -11.00 7.14
N LEU A 205 1.75 -11.98 7.78
CA LEU A 205 1.44 -12.40 9.13
C LEU A 205 2.49 -11.80 10.06
N VAL A 206 2.05 -11.14 11.11
CA VAL A 206 2.95 -10.45 12.02
C VAL A 206 2.97 -11.17 13.37
N TYR A 207 4.15 -11.60 13.74
CA TYR A 207 4.46 -12.24 15.02
C TYR A 207 5.36 -11.33 15.85
N SER A 208 5.37 -11.52 17.15
CA SER A 208 6.26 -10.77 18.04
C SER A 208 7.17 -11.71 18.83
N ARG A 209 8.37 -11.24 19.17
CA ARG A 209 9.27 -11.86 20.14
C ARG A 209 9.91 -10.78 21.01
N GLY A 210 9.36 -10.60 22.20
CA GLY A 210 9.74 -9.48 23.06
C GLY A 210 9.45 -8.14 22.41
N LYS A 211 10.48 -7.37 22.04
CA LYS A 211 10.36 -6.09 21.34
C LYS A 211 10.51 -6.20 19.83
N HIS A 212 10.91 -7.37 19.33
CA HIS A 212 11.15 -7.62 17.91
C HIS A 212 9.88 -8.09 17.23
N LEU A 213 9.74 -7.72 15.96
CA LEU A 213 8.67 -8.19 15.09
C LEU A 213 9.23 -9.14 14.05
N VAL A 214 8.48 -10.19 13.75
CA VAL A 214 8.75 -11.08 12.63
C VAL A 214 7.58 -10.98 11.67
N GLU A 215 7.83 -10.49 10.48
CA GLU A 215 6.85 -10.45 9.42
C GLU A 215 7.06 -11.62 8.47
N LEU A 216 6.01 -12.43 8.32
CA LEU A 216 6.00 -13.56 7.41
C LEU A 216 5.16 -13.20 6.18
N PHE A 217 5.83 -12.90 5.10
CA PHE A 217 5.23 -12.68 3.79
C PHE A 217 4.90 -14.02 3.13
N VAL A 218 3.68 -14.16 2.62
CA VAL A 218 3.16 -15.39 2.01
C VAL A 218 2.49 -15.08 0.70
N TRP A 219 2.84 -15.81 -0.36
CA TRP A 219 2.19 -15.75 -1.68
C TRP A 219 2.28 -17.09 -2.39
N PRO A 220 1.42 -17.38 -3.40
CA PRO A 220 1.49 -18.62 -4.18
C PRO A 220 2.82 -18.77 -4.91
N ALA A 221 3.38 -19.97 -4.91
CA ALA A 221 4.59 -20.31 -5.64
C ALA A 221 4.40 -21.58 -6.46
N SER A 222 5.00 -21.57 -7.66
CA SER A 222 5.11 -22.76 -8.50
C SER A 222 6.48 -23.37 -8.27
N GLY A 223 6.59 -24.32 -7.36
CA GLY A 223 7.87 -24.96 -7.08
C GLY A 223 7.80 -26.05 -6.02
N ALA A 224 8.79 -26.91 -5.98
CA ALA A 224 8.96 -27.91 -4.93
C ALA A 224 9.29 -27.23 -3.59
N ALA A 225 8.93 -27.89 -2.48
CA ALA A 225 9.39 -27.47 -1.16
C ALA A 225 10.93 -27.39 -1.13
N GLY A 226 11.44 -26.31 -0.56
CA GLY A 226 12.87 -26.04 -0.48
C GLY A 226 13.33 -25.73 0.95
N GLU A 227 14.61 -25.91 1.21
CA GLU A 227 15.21 -25.47 2.46
C GLU A 227 15.31 -23.94 2.50
N PRO A 228 15.23 -23.33 3.70
CA PRO A 228 15.32 -21.90 3.85
C PRO A 228 16.66 -21.35 3.36
N ALA A 229 16.59 -20.38 2.44
CA ALA A 229 17.73 -19.60 1.99
C ALA A 229 17.81 -18.30 2.82
N ARG A 230 19.01 -17.99 3.32
CA ARG A 230 19.26 -16.79 4.12
C ARG A 230 19.79 -15.65 3.27
N ALA A 231 19.30 -14.46 3.56
CA ALA A 231 19.88 -13.20 3.11
C ALA A 231 19.91 -12.19 4.27
N ILE A 232 20.75 -11.18 4.14
CA ILE A 232 20.80 -10.04 5.08
C ILE A 232 20.78 -8.78 4.21
N HIS A 233 19.93 -7.83 4.58
CA HIS A 233 19.83 -6.54 3.91
C HIS A 233 19.55 -5.45 4.96
N ASP A 234 20.35 -4.39 4.95
CA ASP A 234 20.24 -3.22 5.84
C ASP A 234 20.04 -3.57 7.34
N GLY A 235 20.72 -4.62 7.79
CA GLY A 235 20.67 -5.07 9.19
C GLY A 235 19.51 -6.00 9.53
N TYR A 236 18.60 -6.25 8.59
CA TYR A 236 17.51 -7.21 8.75
C TYR A 236 17.92 -8.59 8.23
N ASN A 237 17.50 -9.61 8.94
CA ASN A 237 17.62 -10.99 8.51
C ASN A 237 16.39 -11.42 7.74
N VAL A 238 16.60 -12.11 6.62
CA VAL A 238 15.54 -12.66 5.76
C VAL A 238 15.77 -14.15 5.57
N LEU A 239 14.74 -14.95 5.81
CA LEU A 239 14.72 -16.38 5.47
C LEU A 239 13.60 -16.65 4.49
N HIS A 240 13.95 -17.18 3.32
CA HIS A 240 13.01 -17.49 2.25
C HIS A 240 12.97 -19.00 2.00
N TRP A 241 11.75 -19.56 1.90
CA TRP A 241 11.54 -20.99 1.57
C TRP A 241 10.21 -21.19 0.84
N THR A 242 10.03 -22.40 0.31
CA THR A 242 8.76 -22.80 -0.33
C THR A 242 8.18 -23.99 0.43
N ALA A 243 6.91 -23.94 0.79
CA ALA A 243 6.19 -25.03 1.44
C ALA A 243 4.69 -24.97 1.10
N GLY A 244 4.05 -26.13 0.89
CA GLY A 244 2.61 -26.21 0.65
C GLY A 244 2.11 -25.42 -0.56
N GLY A 245 2.92 -25.27 -1.62
CA GLY A 245 2.58 -24.46 -2.78
C GLY A 245 2.67 -22.95 -2.56
N MET A 246 3.23 -22.53 -1.41
CA MET A 246 3.43 -21.14 -1.06
C MET A 246 4.91 -20.79 -0.98
N SER A 247 5.23 -19.58 -1.35
CA SER A 247 6.51 -18.93 -1.11
C SER A 247 6.38 -18.16 0.20
N LEU A 248 7.31 -18.34 1.09
CA LEU A 248 7.33 -17.77 2.43
C LEU A 248 8.65 -17.03 2.64
N SER A 249 8.54 -15.81 3.19
CA SER A 249 9.72 -15.02 3.54
C SER A 249 9.52 -14.40 4.91
N ALA A 250 10.34 -14.82 5.88
CA ALA A 250 10.37 -14.21 7.20
C ALA A 250 11.40 -13.09 7.23
N VAL A 251 10.99 -11.90 7.68
CA VAL A 251 11.84 -10.70 7.81
C VAL A 251 11.80 -10.22 9.25
N SER A 252 12.96 -9.93 9.83
CA SER A 252 13.06 -9.43 11.20
C SER A 252 14.43 -8.80 11.49
N ASP A 253 14.47 -7.95 12.50
CA ASP A 253 15.69 -7.47 13.17
C ASP A 253 16.21 -8.42 14.25
N LEU A 254 15.57 -9.58 14.46
CA LEU A 254 16.09 -10.65 15.30
C LEU A 254 17.46 -11.11 14.80
N ASP A 255 18.29 -11.58 15.73
CA ASP A 255 19.53 -12.24 15.37
C ASP A 255 19.28 -13.49 14.50
N PRO A 256 20.30 -13.98 13.77
CA PRO A 256 20.13 -15.11 12.86
C PRO A 256 19.57 -16.37 13.53
N ALA A 257 19.95 -16.65 14.78
CA ALA A 257 19.51 -17.85 15.50
C ALA A 257 18.04 -17.74 15.90
N GLY A 258 17.59 -16.55 16.33
CA GLY A 258 16.20 -16.28 16.68
C GLY A 258 15.26 -16.41 15.47
N LEU A 259 15.69 -15.95 14.30
CA LEU A 259 14.89 -16.12 13.08
C LEU A 259 14.88 -17.57 12.58
N ASP A 260 15.99 -18.32 12.74
CA ASP A 260 16.03 -19.76 12.46
C ASP A 260 15.07 -20.54 13.38
N GLU A 261 15.00 -20.16 14.66
CA GLU A 261 14.07 -20.75 15.62
C GLU A 261 12.63 -20.53 15.16
N PHE A 262 12.26 -19.30 14.79
CA PHE A 262 10.94 -18.99 14.25
C PHE A 262 10.57 -19.86 13.05
N VAL A 263 11.46 -19.93 12.04
CA VAL A 263 11.20 -20.70 10.81
C VAL A 263 11.11 -22.19 11.09
N ARG A 264 11.97 -22.73 11.95
CA ARG A 264 11.92 -24.12 12.37
C ARG A 264 10.58 -24.45 13.03
N ASP A 265 10.16 -23.64 14.01
CA ASP A 265 8.93 -23.87 14.77
C ASP A 265 7.70 -23.68 13.88
N TRP A 266 7.74 -22.68 12.97
CA TRP A 266 6.69 -22.51 11.98
C TRP A 266 6.55 -23.70 11.04
N ARG A 267 7.65 -24.31 10.60
CA ARG A 267 7.65 -25.50 9.72
C ARG A 267 7.14 -26.76 10.44
N GLN A 268 7.39 -26.88 11.73
CA GLN A 268 6.98 -28.04 12.54
C GLN A 268 5.53 -27.97 13.04
N THR A 269 4.99 -26.77 13.21
CA THR A 269 3.59 -26.60 13.61
C THR A 269 2.66 -27.00 12.46
N PRO A 270 1.62 -27.82 12.68
CA PRO A 270 0.71 -28.30 11.64
C PRO A 270 -0.15 -27.20 10.99
#